data_9ac05c1cca3c7d35f7b23bcb87fe914f
#
_entry.id   9ac05c1cca3c7d35f7b23bcb87fe914f
#
_cell.length_a   1.000
_cell.length_b   1.000
_cell.length_c   1.000
_cell.angle_alpha   90.00
_cell.angle_beta   90.00
_cell.angle_gamma   90.00
#
_symmetry.space_group_name_H-M   'P 1'
#
loop_
_entity.id
_entity.type
_entity.pdbx_description
1 polymer ?
#
loop_
_entity_poly.entity_id
_entity_poly.type
_entity_poly.pdbx_seq_one_letter_code
_entity_poly.pdbx_strand_id
1 'polypeptide(L)'
;VWTQVSGPAVNLLASRSPTVSLEPGVAGTVRLRADVHLADGGAASATADIAVTAAPAGSYVTLRADHSVRPESDTSVRAWPSLAAGETVRGIAWTQVSGPTVTMDTTDNRLLMFKAPKTAVDTVLKFRAVMTTSSGRQDQDDVMVGVETQAAKPNYYLFDTTERIHPYRSAGIYTDVLERCAYAISLYYQNSVSNNFCSAGTLPLLQTEAGPGAIPSVAQIMGRVLVSHDFLGNNFEQFLLTQDPQGDFRRLLAGVTSIVLGSHVRPSYYTSATGAIYLDANNLWLTPDQRDVVTEVPDYRLAYADGLNYSSFGRLVKNNDYARRSFPSTTRLSRGNDELVLELGRLLYHELSHASDFFPTAQRTLNPAQSIYDNVVGRISARTLASDALATQYPLQSVEMKGLGQVLFQGATATAAQKAYTAADIGRFFGGDRASDDYAYSIYQDSSSREDLAMLFEEFMMSYRHGVQYDIAFTNVFLDGMTSAQAIVGWGERGRIAEAAIKPRIKLVIARIAPWIDPAVVDSLPAPILMKVGASWDANLVISPGATPVQPSSLRTGLASSPRPGRDDLKVRAGR
;
A
#
# COMPACT_ATOMS: atom_id res chain seq x y z
N VAL A 1 4.80 16.88 21.59
CA VAL A 1 4.75 17.57 20.29
C VAL A 1 6.06 18.29 20.07
N TRP A 2 6.62 18.17 18.86
CA TRP A 2 7.80 18.90 18.43
C TRP A 2 7.41 20.17 17.68
N THR A 3 8.09 21.27 17.98
CA THR A 3 7.91 22.56 17.28
C THR A 3 9.26 23.17 16.98
N GLN A 4 9.39 23.83 15.83
CA GLN A 4 10.55 24.66 15.55
C GLN A 4 10.41 25.99 16.25
N VAL A 5 11.40 26.36 17.04
CA VAL A 5 11.44 27.63 17.81
C VAL A 5 12.16 28.73 17.05
N SER A 6 13.28 28.40 16.39
CA SER A 6 14.08 29.34 15.61
C SER A 6 14.99 28.65 14.61
N GLY A 7 15.66 29.44 13.77
CA GLY A 7 16.57 28.98 12.72
C GLY A 7 15.92 28.89 11.34
N PRO A 8 16.67 28.40 10.32
CA PRO A 8 16.13 28.17 8.99
C PRO A 8 14.92 27.24 9.04
N ALA A 9 13.87 27.54 8.27
CA ALA A 9 12.64 26.74 8.26
C ALA A 9 12.92 25.30 7.84
N VAL A 10 12.35 24.35 8.59
CA VAL A 10 12.43 22.90 8.31
C VAL A 10 11.03 22.30 8.34
N ASN A 11 10.85 21.22 7.56
CA ASN A 11 9.64 20.43 7.59
C ASN A 11 9.80 19.29 8.61
N LEU A 12 8.90 19.21 9.59
CA LEU A 12 8.89 18.17 10.62
C LEU A 12 7.94 17.05 10.15
N LEU A 13 8.49 15.87 9.84
CA LEU A 13 7.72 14.76 9.27
C LEU A 13 6.91 13.97 10.30
N ALA A 14 7.33 13.97 11.57
CA ALA A 14 6.70 13.22 12.67
C ALA A 14 6.66 14.07 13.95
N SER A 15 6.00 15.20 13.92
CA SER A 15 6.01 16.18 15.02
C SER A 15 5.35 15.68 16.31
N ARG A 16 4.52 14.64 16.26
CA ARG A 16 3.79 14.06 17.41
C ARG A 16 4.31 12.69 17.82
N SER A 17 5.53 12.35 17.50
CA SER A 17 6.17 11.11 17.95
C SER A 17 7.36 11.39 18.86
N PRO A 18 7.86 10.40 19.63
CA PRO A 18 9.03 10.56 20.50
C PRO A 18 10.27 11.02 19.74
N THR A 19 10.41 10.61 18.50
CA THR A 19 11.51 10.98 17.60
C THR A 19 10.97 11.81 16.45
N VAL A 20 11.63 12.91 16.09
CA VAL A 20 11.26 13.76 14.96
C VAL A 20 12.26 13.63 13.83
N SER A 21 11.76 13.53 12.60
CA SER A 21 12.57 13.59 11.38
C SER A 21 12.43 14.96 10.72
N LEU A 22 13.52 15.48 10.22
CA LEU A 22 13.55 16.75 9.48
C LEU A 22 14.58 16.69 8.34
N GLU A 23 14.33 17.45 7.29
CA GLU A 23 15.26 17.67 6.20
C GLU A 23 15.67 19.17 6.19
N PRO A 24 16.91 19.49 6.57
CA PRO A 24 17.38 20.87 6.55
C PRO A 24 17.83 21.27 5.15
N GLY A 25 17.21 22.28 4.56
CA GLY A 25 17.58 22.81 3.24
C GLY A 25 18.70 23.87 3.27
N VAL A 26 18.96 24.48 4.43
CA VAL A 26 19.88 25.62 4.57
C VAL A 26 20.74 25.46 5.83
N ALA A 27 22.03 25.75 5.72
CA ALA A 27 22.95 25.77 6.86
C ALA A 27 22.54 26.80 7.92
N GLY A 28 22.73 26.47 9.18
CA GLY A 28 22.38 27.30 10.33
C GLY A 28 22.02 26.47 11.55
N THR A 29 21.69 27.10 12.67
CA THR A 29 21.23 26.41 13.86
C THR A 29 19.71 26.34 13.86
N VAL A 30 19.14 25.14 13.82
CA VAL A 30 17.71 24.90 13.99
C VAL A 30 17.45 24.55 15.45
N ARG A 31 16.61 25.33 16.13
CA ARG A 31 16.17 25.04 17.50
C ARG A 31 14.80 24.43 17.50
N LEU A 32 14.71 23.22 18.06
CA LEU A 32 13.47 22.51 18.28
C LEU A 32 13.10 22.51 19.75
N ARG A 33 11.79 22.47 20.04
CA ARG A 33 11.23 22.23 21.36
C ARG A 33 10.31 21.02 21.33
N ALA A 34 10.50 20.14 22.29
CA ALA A 34 9.59 19.05 22.60
C ALA A 34 8.71 19.45 23.80
N ASP A 35 7.40 19.38 23.64
CA ASP A 35 6.41 19.54 24.72
C ASP A 35 5.78 18.18 24.98
N VAL A 36 5.85 17.70 26.23
CA VAL A 36 5.32 16.41 26.68
C VAL A 36 4.22 16.64 27.68
N HIS A 37 3.06 16.02 27.48
CA HIS A 37 1.97 15.96 28.42
C HIS A 37 1.94 14.58 29.06
N LEU A 38 1.96 14.51 30.38
CA LEU A 38 1.96 13.29 31.15
C LEU A 38 0.52 12.84 31.46
N ALA A 39 0.33 11.55 31.68
CA ALA A 39 -0.98 10.97 31.96
C ALA A 39 -1.62 11.49 33.29
N ASP A 40 -0.79 11.98 34.21
CA ASP A 40 -1.22 12.61 35.46
C ASP A 40 -1.63 14.09 35.34
N GLY A 41 -1.59 14.63 34.09
CA GLY A 41 -1.86 16.03 33.78
C GLY A 41 -0.65 16.94 33.91
N GLY A 42 0.52 16.42 34.30
CA GLY A 42 1.77 17.15 34.28
C GLY A 42 2.22 17.50 32.85
N ALA A 43 3.07 18.53 32.74
CA ALA A 43 3.70 18.90 31.47
C ALA A 43 5.19 19.15 31.67
N ALA A 44 5.98 18.78 30.68
CA ALA A 44 7.40 19.05 30.62
C ALA A 44 7.80 19.54 29.21
N SER A 45 8.84 20.36 29.12
CA SER A 45 9.39 20.76 27.85
C SER A 45 10.92 20.75 27.87
N ALA A 46 11.51 20.46 26.72
CA ALA A 46 12.94 20.53 26.50
C ALA A 46 13.24 21.13 25.13
N THR A 47 14.41 21.75 24.98
CA THR A 47 14.88 22.28 23.69
C THR A 47 16.18 21.64 23.27
N ALA A 48 16.37 21.48 21.95
CA ALA A 48 17.61 21.01 21.37
C ALA A 48 18.02 21.92 20.21
N ASP A 49 19.31 22.19 20.09
CA ASP A 49 19.92 22.89 18.96
C ASP A 49 20.56 21.90 18.00
N ILE A 50 20.19 21.96 16.74
CA ILE A 50 20.72 21.15 15.66
C ILE A 50 21.56 22.04 14.76
N ALA A 51 22.88 21.85 14.76
CA ALA A 51 23.78 22.56 13.87
C ALA A 51 23.73 21.92 12.47
N VAL A 52 23.18 22.62 11.51
CA VAL A 52 23.17 22.25 10.10
C VAL A 52 24.35 22.89 9.41
N THR A 53 25.27 22.08 8.90
CA THR A 53 26.44 22.55 8.14
C THR A 53 26.13 22.57 6.65
N ALA A 54 26.89 23.39 5.89
CA ALA A 54 26.81 23.35 4.44
C ALA A 54 27.22 21.96 3.93
N ALA A 55 26.62 21.53 2.81
CA ALA A 55 27.00 20.29 2.16
C ALA A 55 28.51 20.30 1.84
N PRO A 56 29.22 19.16 1.98
CA PRO A 56 30.62 19.05 1.64
C PRO A 56 30.87 19.41 0.17
N ALA A 57 32.03 19.98 -0.12
CA ALA A 57 32.47 20.17 -1.50
C ALA A 57 32.84 18.84 -2.15
N GLY A 58 32.40 18.59 -3.37
CA GLY A 58 32.66 17.36 -4.13
C GLY A 58 31.63 16.26 -3.85
N SER A 59 32.04 15.00 -4.01
CA SER A 59 31.16 13.86 -3.81
C SER A 59 30.98 13.54 -2.33
N TYR A 60 29.74 13.31 -1.90
CA TYR A 60 29.38 12.94 -0.54
C TYR A 60 28.16 11.98 -0.54
N VAL A 61 27.91 11.32 0.58
CA VAL A 61 26.76 10.45 0.81
C VAL A 61 25.91 11.00 1.96
N THR A 62 24.60 10.81 1.87
CA THR A 62 23.67 11.10 2.95
C THR A 62 22.77 9.89 3.21
N LEU A 63 22.57 9.53 4.48
CA LEU A 63 21.70 8.45 4.88
C LEU A 63 20.32 8.96 5.27
N ARG A 64 19.28 8.22 4.87
CA ARG A 64 17.88 8.52 5.18
C ARG A 64 17.17 7.27 5.66
N ALA A 65 16.31 7.42 6.67
CA ALA A 65 15.50 6.35 7.24
C ALA A 65 14.30 6.91 8.01
N ASP A 66 13.35 6.05 8.35
CA ASP A 66 12.46 6.32 9.48
C ASP A 66 13.30 6.22 10.77
N HIS A 67 13.35 7.31 11.54
CA HIS A 67 14.18 7.38 12.74
C HIS A 67 13.54 6.74 13.97
N SER A 68 12.31 6.22 13.86
CA SER A 68 11.60 5.58 14.97
C SER A 68 10.71 4.46 14.45
N VAL A 69 11.02 3.24 14.88
CA VAL A 69 10.34 2.02 14.45
C VAL A 69 9.92 1.17 15.64
N ARG A 70 8.95 0.27 15.45
CA ARG A 70 8.61 -0.74 16.45
C ARG A 70 9.53 -1.95 16.38
N PRO A 71 9.69 -2.73 17.47
CA PRO A 71 10.34 -4.03 17.41
C PRO A 71 9.73 -4.90 16.31
N GLU A 72 10.56 -5.69 15.66
CA GLU A 72 10.19 -6.63 14.59
C GLU A 72 9.66 -5.97 13.29
N SER A 73 9.67 -4.63 13.17
CA SER A 73 9.38 -3.94 11.91
C SER A 73 10.47 -4.21 10.87
N ASP A 74 10.04 -4.48 9.65
CA ASP A 74 10.93 -4.56 8.48
C ASP A 74 11.31 -3.14 8.06
N THR A 75 12.59 -2.82 8.17
CA THR A 75 13.12 -1.46 8.16
C THR A 75 14.20 -1.30 7.10
N SER A 76 14.28 -0.13 6.49
CA SER A 76 15.31 0.20 5.51
C SER A 76 16.01 1.51 5.80
N VAL A 77 17.27 1.60 5.37
CA VAL A 77 18.06 2.84 5.31
C VAL A 77 18.58 3.02 3.89
N ARG A 78 18.30 4.17 3.29
CA ARG A 78 18.74 4.52 1.94
C ARG A 78 19.96 5.44 1.99
N ALA A 79 21.00 5.08 1.21
CA ALA A 79 22.15 5.95 0.95
C ALA A 79 21.90 6.78 -0.32
N TRP A 80 22.01 8.09 -0.20
CA TRP A 80 21.86 9.05 -1.29
C TRP A 80 23.23 9.65 -1.66
N PRO A 81 23.90 9.14 -2.71
CA PRO A 81 25.11 9.74 -3.22
C PRO A 81 24.83 11.09 -3.91
N SER A 82 25.59 12.11 -3.56
CA SER A 82 25.73 13.34 -4.34
C SER A 82 27.13 13.30 -4.97
N LEU A 83 27.22 13.35 -6.30
CA LEU A 83 28.46 13.12 -7.02
C LEU A 83 28.94 14.36 -7.73
N ALA A 84 30.24 14.62 -7.65
CA ALA A 84 30.89 15.61 -8.49
C ALA A 84 30.84 15.20 -9.98
N ALA A 85 30.93 16.17 -10.87
CA ALA A 85 30.87 15.92 -12.31
C ALA A 85 31.90 14.88 -12.75
N GLY A 86 31.45 13.86 -13.47
CA GLY A 86 32.29 12.78 -13.99
C GLY A 86 32.60 11.65 -13.01
N GLU A 87 32.15 11.75 -11.74
CA GLU A 87 32.31 10.65 -10.78
C GLU A 87 31.11 9.71 -10.80
N THR A 88 31.39 8.45 -10.46
CA THR A 88 30.38 7.39 -10.24
C THR A 88 30.62 6.73 -8.88
N VAL A 89 29.59 6.07 -8.33
CA VAL A 89 29.75 5.25 -7.13
C VAL A 89 30.46 3.95 -7.50
N ARG A 90 31.64 3.70 -6.91
CA ARG A 90 32.35 2.42 -7.01
C ARG A 90 31.75 1.39 -6.06
N GLY A 91 31.35 1.81 -4.86
CA GLY A 91 30.71 0.96 -3.86
C GLY A 91 30.33 1.74 -2.61
N ILE A 92 29.44 1.15 -1.82
CA ILE A 92 29.05 1.64 -0.49
C ILE A 92 29.17 0.46 0.47
N ALA A 93 29.97 0.63 1.52
CA ALA A 93 30.18 -0.36 2.57
C ALA A 93 29.39 0.03 3.82
N TRP A 94 28.59 -0.89 4.34
CA TRP A 94 27.74 -0.69 5.51
C TRP A 94 28.34 -1.33 6.76
N THR A 95 28.19 -0.68 7.90
CA THR A 95 28.62 -1.18 9.22
C THR A 95 27.60 -0.78 10.27
N GLN A 96 27.21 -1.72 11.13
CA GLN A 96 26.51 -1.38 12.36
C GLN A 96 27.54 -0.88 13.38
N VAL A 97 27.38 0.38 13.83
CA VAL A 97 28.32 1.05 14.74
C VAL A 97 27.98 0.76 16.20
N SER A 98 26.68 0.72 16.53
CA SER A 98 26.20 0.47 17.90
C SER A 98 24.75 -0.04 17.93
N GLY A 99 24.33 -0.46 19.12
CA GLY A 99 23.02 -1.06 19.37
C GLY A 99 23.03 -2.59 19.31
N PRO A 100 21.90 -3.25 19.62
CA PRO A 100 21.74 -4.69 19.46
C PRO A 100 22.00 -5.12 18.02
N THR A 101 22.77 -6.18 17.83
CA THR A 101 23.17 -6.68 16.50
C THR A 101 21.94 -7.12 15.69
N VAL A 102 21.89 -6.70 14.43
CA VAL A 102 20.87 -7.12 13.46
C VAL A 102 21.50 -7.78 12.24
N THR A 103 20.76 -8.64 11.56
CA THR A 103 21.16 -9.16 10.25
C THR A 103 20.92 -8.08 9.21
N MET A 104 21.96 -7.65 8.53
CA MET A 104 21.92 -6.62 7.50
C MET A 104 21.84 -7.26 6.11
N ASP A 105 20.83 -6.91 5.32
CA ASP A 105 20.81 -7.17 3.88
C ASP A 105 21.26 -5.90 3.14
N THR A 106 22.35 -6.02 2.41
CA THR A 106 22.95 -4.95 1.59
C THR A 106 23.18 -5.40 0.15
N THR A 107 22.34 -6.30 -0.34
CA THR A 107 22.41 -6.82 -1.73
C THR A 107 22.28 -5.67 -2.74
N ASP A 108 21.39 -4.70 -2.52
CA ASP A 108 21.50 -3.36 -3.11
C ASP A 108 22.45 -2.53 -2.24
N ASN A 109 23.64 -2.22 -2.74
CA ASN A 109 24.65 -1.50 -1.96
C ASN A 109 24.21 -0.08 -1.52
N ARG A 110 23.15 0.48 -2.11
CA ARG A 110 22.56 1.77 -1.72
C ARG A 110 21.43 1.63 -0.71
N LEU A 111 21.06 0.41 -0.35
CA LEU A 111 19.96 0.11 0.55
C LEU A 111 20.40 -0.91 1.60
N LEU A 112 20.31 -0.52 2.85
CA LEU A 112 20.41 -1.45 3.98
C LEU A 112 18.98 -1.84 4.38
N MET A 113 18.69 -3.13 4.42
CA MET A 113 17.45 -3.68 4.97
C MET A 113 17.75 -4.55 6.19
N PHE A 114 16.90 -4.47 7.20
CA PHE A 114 16.99 -5.28 8.40
C PHE A 114 15.66 -5.36 9.12
N LYS A 115 15.49 -6.36 9.97
CA LYS A 115 14.38 -6.43 10.92
C LYS A 115 14.80 -5.80 12.25
N ALA A 116 14.01 -4.84 12.74
CA ALA A 116 14.26 -4.19 14.03
C ALA A 116 14.27 -5.22 15.16
N PRO A 117 15.25 -5.19 16.08
CA PRO A 117 15.40 -6.22 17.11
C PRO A 117 14.28 -6.13 18.14
N LYS A 118 13.92 -7.27 18.73
CA LYS A 118 13.06 -7.32 19.91
C LYS A 118 13.86 -6.91 21.13
N THR A 119 13.48 -5.80 21.76
CA THR A 119 14.16 -5.22 22.93
C THR A 119 13.21 -5.02 24.09
N ALA A 120 13.74 -5.08 25.31
CA ALA A 120 12.95 -4.88 26.54
C ALA A 120 12.81 -3.39 26.93
N VAL A 121 13.66 -2.54 26.38
CA VAL A 121 13.68 -1.10 26.60
C VAL A 121 13.93 -0.39 25.28
N ASP A 122 13.53 0.85 25.17
CA ASP A 122 13.83 1.69 24.02
C ASP A 122 15.34 1.70 23.78
N THR A 123 15.73 1.52 22.53
CA THR A 123 17.13 1.43 22.14
C THR A 123 17.38 2.15 20.83
N VAL A 124 18.65 2.43 20.55
CA VAL A 124 19.06 3.10 19.32
C VAL A 124 20.06 2.22 18.58
N LEU A 125 19.78 1.95 17.32
CA LEU A 125 20.70 1.37 16.37
C LEU A 125 21.43 2.49 15.64
N LYS A 126 22.74 2.35 15.47
CA LYS A 126 23.52 3.29 14.67
C LYS A 126 24.21 2.55 13.53
N PHE A 127 23.98 3.00 12.31
CA PHE A 127 24.60 2.47 11.10
C PHE A 127 25.47 3.52 10.44
N ARG A 128 26.53 3.07 9.79
CA ARG A 128 27.45 3.87 8.98
C ARG A 128 27.50 3.33 7.57
N ALA A 129 27.47 4.22 6.58
CA ALA A 129 27.82 3.91 5.21
C ALA A 129 29.08 4.68 4.81
N VAL A 130 30.02 3.99 4.19
CA VAL A 130 31.22 4.58 3.58
C VAL A 130 31.10 4.42 2.07
N MET A 131 30.91 5.52 1.37
CA MET A 131 30.89 5.57 -0.09
C MET A 131 32.32 5.73 -0.63
N THR A 132 32.64 4.96 -1.67
CA THR A 132 33.88 5.13 -2.47
C THR A 132 33.50 5.46 -3.89
N THR A 133 34.05 6.55 -4.44
CA THR A 133 33.81 6.99 -5.82
C THR A 133 34.79 6.35 -6.82
N SER A 134 34.55 6.54 -8.12
CA SER A 134 35.43 6.07 -9.21
C SER A 134 36.86 6.63 -9.12
N SER A 135 37.04 7.83 -8.58
CA SER A 135 38.38 8.42 -8.32
C SER A 135 39.07 7.86 -7.07
N GLY A 136 38.38 7.04 -6.27
CA GLY A 136 38.87 6.52 -4.99
C GLY A 136 38.63 7.46 -3.80
N ARG A 137 37.99 8.60 -3.99
CA ARG A 137 37.56 9.47 -2.88
C ARG A 137 36.57 8.71 -2.01
N GLN A 138 36.67 8.88 -0.70
CA GLN A 138 35.73 8.33 0.29
C GLN A 138 35.00 9.45 1.01
N ASP A 139 33.74 9.18 1.34
CA ASP A 139 32.91 9.97 2.24
C ASP A 139 32.01 9.03 3.04
N GLN A 140 31.59 9.47 4.23
CA GLN A 140 30.75 8.64 5.10
C GLN A 140 29.67 9.44 5.78
N ASP A 141 28.57 8.75 6.10
CA ASP A 141 27.50 9.30 6.93
C ASP A 141 27.01 8.26 7.94
N ASP A 142 26.46 8.75 9.05
CA ASP A 142 25.88 7.94 10.12
C ASP A 142 24.39 8.23 10.25
N VAL A 143 23.60 7.17 10.47
CA VAL A 143 22.18 7.29 10.77
C VAL A 143 21.82 6.57 12.07
N MET A 144 20.90 7.13 12.82
CA MET A 144 20.33 6.52 14.01
C MET A 144 18.87 6.14 13.76
N VAL A 145 18.53 4.89 14.18
CA VAL A 145 17.15 4.37 14.16
C VAL A 145 16.78 3.97 15.58
N GLY A 146 15.82 4.66 16.15
CA GLY A 146 15.23 4.34 17.45
C GLY A 146 14.30 3.14 17.32
N VAL A 147 14.44 2.15 18.22
CA VAL A 147 13.48 1.05 18.36
C VAL A 147 12.68 1.33 19.61
N GLU A 148 11.42 1.71 19.43
CA GLU A 148 10.50 2.04 20.53
C GLU A 148 9.78 0.78 20.98
N THR A 149 10.09 0.34 22.21
CA THR A 149 9.42 -0.82 22.80
C THR A 149 7.92 -0.59 22.92
N GLN A 150 7.20 -1.68 22.89
CA GLN A 150 5.77 -1.69 23.11
C GLN A 150 5.45 -2.74 24.16
N ALA A 151 4.55 -2.41 25.09
CA ALA A 151 3.99 -3.42 25.99
C ALA A 151 3.36 -4.54 25.17
N ALA A 152 3.55 -5.79 25.61
CA ALA A 152 2.95 -6.95 24.95
C ALA A 152 1.45 -6.72 24.79
N LYS A 153 0.95 -6.85 23.57
CA LYS A 153 -0.47 -6.67 23.29
C LYS A 153 -1.24 -7.89 23.81
N PRO A 154 -2.41 -7.70 24.40
CA PRO A 154 -3.28 -8.80 24.75
C PRO A 154 -3.64 -9.66 23.53
N ASN A 155 -3.96 -10.93 23.75
CA ASN A 155 -4.30 -11.91 22.71
C ASN A 155 -5.53 -11.55 21.85
N TYR A 156 -6.29 -10.52 22.22
CA TYR A 156 -7.41 -9.98 21.44
C TYR A 156 -6.99 -8.88 20.46
N TYR A 157 -5.69 -8.64 20.27
CA TYR A 157 -5.18 -7.78 19.21
C TYR A 157 -4.90 -8.60 17.94
N LEU A 158 -5.00 -7.95 16.78
CA LEU A 158 -4.70 -8.57 15.47
C LEU A 158 -3.26 -9.06 15.37
N PHE A 159 -2.34 -8.37 16.03
CA PHE A 159 -0.90 -8.63 16.00
C PHE A 159 -0.30 -8.48 17.38
N ASP A 160 0.81 -9.16 17.63
CA ASP A 160 1.59 -9.04 18.87
C ASP A 160 2.21 -7.63 19.01
N THR A 161 2.54 -7.01 17.89
CA THR A 161 3.01 -5.63 17.79
C THR A 161 2.11 -4.85 16.85
N THR A 162 1.90 -3.56 17.10
CA THR A 162 1.13 -2.66 16.24
C THR A 162 2.03 -1.56 15.70
N GLU A 163 1.60 -0.94 14.61
CA GLU A 163 2.24 0.26 14.06
C GLU A 163 2.46 1.35 15.13
N ARG A 164 3.49 2.17 14.93
CA ARG A 164 3.69 3.41 15.66
C ARG A 164 2.77 4.48 15.06
N ILE A 165 1.58 4.58 15.60
CA ILE A 165 0.53 5.48 15.10
C ILE A 165 -0.05 6.33 16.22
N HIS A 166 -0.64 7.46 15.84
CA HIS A 166 -1.43 8.33 16.72
C HIS A 166 -2.61 8.91 15.93
N PRO A 167 -3.69 9.36 16.62
CA PRO A 167 -4.77 10.05 15.95
C PRO A 167 -4.29 11.30 15.20
N TYR A 168 -4.64 11.40 13.93
CA TYR A 168 -4.27 12.59 13.13
C TYR A 168 -4.91 13.87 13.69
N ARG A 169 -6.16 13.81 14.11
CA ARG A 169 -6.84 14.89 14.85
C ARG A 169 -6.70 14.62 16.35
N SER A 170 -6.09 15.57 17.07
CA SER A 170 -5.86 15.46 18.54
C SER A 170 -7.15 15.57 19.36
N ALA A 171 -8.21 16.09 18.79
CA ALA A 171 -9.52 16.20 19.41
C ALA A 171 -10.61 15.69 18.47
N GLY A 172 -11.46 14.78 18.96
CA GLY A 172 -12.56 14.17 18.21
C GLY A 172 -13.33 13.22 19.11
N ILE A 173 -14.53 12.87 18.72
CA ILE A 173 -15.45 12.03 19.52
C ILE A 173 -14.84 10.66 19.86
N TYR A 174 -13.98 10.15 18.97
CA TYR A 174 -13.44 8.78 19.06
C TYR A 174 -11.93 8.75 19.31
N THR A 175 -11.27 9.90 19.50
CA THR A 175 -9.80 10.00 19.65
C THR A 175 -9.25 9.04 20.70
N ASP A 176 -9.90 8.93 21.87
CA ASP A 176 -9.43 8.12 23.00
C ASP A 176 -9.51 6.60 22.77
N VAL A 177 -10.36 6.16 21.82
CA VAL A 177 -10.56 4.73 21.54
C VAL A 177 -9.95 4.30 20.20
N LEU A 178 -9.61 5.26 19.35
CA LEU A 178 -9.29 5.02 17.93
C LEU A 178 -8.07 4.10 17.76
N GLU A 179 -6.95 4.39 18.43
CA GLU A 179 -5.73 3.58 18.33
C GLU A 179 -5.96 2.15 18.80
N ARG A 180 -6.62 1.99 19.96
CA ARG A 180 -6.91 0.67 20.50
C ARG A 180 -7.85 -0.11 19.59
N CYS A 181 -8.95 0.48 19.17
CA CYS A 181 -9.99 -0.22 18.44
C CYS A 181 -9.63 -0.47 16.97
N ALA A 182 -8.65 0.22 16.43
CA ALA A 182 -8.10 -0.11 15.13
C ALA A 182 -7.43 -1.50 15.08
N TYR A 183 -6.97 -2.02 16.25
CA TYR A 183 -6.26 -3.31 16.29
C TYR A 183 -6.91 -4.36 17.17
N ALA A 184 -7.84 -3.99 18.06
CA ALA A 184 -8.48 -4.94 18.95
C ALA A 184 -9.63 -5.68 18.26
N ILE A 185 -9.52 -7.01 18.21
CA ILE A 185 -10.56 -7.93 17.74
C ILE A 185 -11.38 -8.41 18.93
N SER A 186 -12.29 -7.60 19.41
CA SER A 186 -12.83 -7.68 20.76
C SER A 186 -13.64 -8.93 21.11
N LEU A 187 -14.10 -9.76 20.18
CA LEU A 187 -14.95 -10.92 20.51
C LEU A 187 -14.66 -12.18 19.68
N TYR A 188 -13.65 -12.17 18.85
CA TYR A 188 -13.32 -13.35 18.06
C TYR A 188 -12.88 -14.56 18.88
N TYR A 189 -12.40 -14.32 20.12
CA TYR A 189 -12.05 -15.38 21.07
C TYR A 189 -13.10 -15.46 22.16
N GLN A 190 -13.98 -16.43 22.05
CA GLN A 190 -15.20 -16.67 22.83
C GLN A 190 -15.10 -16.71 24.36
N ASN A 191 -13.98 -16.48 24.97
CA ASN A 191 -13.78 -16.68 26.41
C ASN A 191 -13.42 -15.42 27.20
N SER A 192 -13.43 -14.24 26.62
CA SER A 192 -13.16 -13.04 27.38
C SER A 192 -14.37 -12.11 27.42
N VAL A 193 -15.18 -12.30 28.43
CA VAL A 193 -16.34 -11.47 28.80
C VAL A 193 -15.98 -10.00 29.03
N SER A 194 -14.69 -9.67 29.05
CA SER A 194 -14.17 -8.35 29.39
C SER A 194 -13.90 -7.44 28.20
N ASN A 195 -14.15 -7.84 26.97
CA ASN A 195 -13.61 -7.16 25.77
C ASN A 195 -14.63 -6.42 24.90
N ASN A 196 -15.71 -5.93 25.49
CA ASN A 196 -16.63 -5.00 24.81
C ASN A 196 -16.05 -3.59 24.61
N PHE A 197 -14.72 -3.41 24.74
CA PHE A 197 -14.09 -2.09 24.56
C PHE A 197 -14.21 -1.55 23.15
N CYS A 198 -14.36 -2.42 22.16
CA CYS A 198 -14.39 -2.08 20.74
C CYS A 198 -15.62 -2.64 20.04
N SER A 199 -16.77 -2.52 20.70
CA SER A 199 -18.06 -2.80 20.07
C SER A 199 -18.36 -1.77 18.98
N ALA A 200 -19.36 -2.08 18.14
CA ALA A 200 -19.87 -1.13 17.16
C ALA A 200 -20.48 0.15 17.79
N GLY A 201 -20.78 0.13 19.08
CA GLY A 201 -21.16 1.32 19.85
C GLY A 201 -19.98 2.16 20.30
N THR A 202 -18.83 1.53 20.55
CA THR A 202 -17.60 2.24 20.96
C THR A 202 -16.91 2.91 19.78
N LEU A 203 -16.74 2.20 18.67
CA LEU A 203 -16.19 2.74 17.43
C LEU A 203 -17.07 2.26 16.25
N PRO A 204 -18.15 2.99 15.93
CA PRO A 204 -19.05 2.61 14.85
C PRO A 204 -18.46 2.86 13.48
N LEU A 205 -19.09 2.30 12.45
CA LEU A 205 -18.81 2.70 11.06
C LEU A 205 -19.00 4.22 10.88
N LEU A 206 -18.20 4.81 10.00
CA LEU A 206 -18.33 6.24 9.63
C LEU A 206 -19.75 6.62 9.18
N GLN A 207 -20.49 5.69 8.58
CA GLN A 207 -21.91 5.90 8.22
C GLN A 207 -22.78 6.31 9.41
N THR A 208 -22.51 5.77 10.60
CA THR A 208 -23.27 6.09 11.82
C THR A 208 -23.10 7.56 12.22
N GLU A 209 -21.86 8.08 12.09
CA GLU A 209 -21.54 9.49 12.38
C GLU A 209 -22.09 10.44 11.30
N ALA A 210 -22.03 10.03 10.03
CA ALA A 210 -22.57 10.83 8.92
C ALA A 210 -24.11 10.87 8.90
N GLY A 211 -24.74 9.86 9.49
CA GLY A 211 -26.20 9.64 9.41
C GLY A 211 -26.62 8.70 8.27
N PRO A 212 -27.84 8.15 8.35
CA PRO A 212 -28.34 7.18 7.37
C PRO A 212 -28.33 7.75 5.95
N GLY A 213 -27.66 7.07 5.01
CA GLY A 213 -27.58 7.45 3.60
C GLY A 213 -26.77 8.71 3.28
N ALA A 214 -26.27 9.42 4.29
CA ALA A 214 -25.43 10.60 4.09
C ALA A 214 -23.99 10.20 3.68
N ILE A 215 -23.35 11.09 2.95
CA ILE A 215 -21.92 10.96 2.60
C ILE A 215 -21.11 11.58 3.73
N PRO A 216 -20.15 10.86 4.35
CA PRO A 216 -19.27 11.44 5.34
C PRO A 216 -18.53 12.67 4.79
N SER A 217 -18.47 13.73 5.58
CA SER A 217 -17.62 14.87 5.27
C SER A 217 -16.14 14.49 5.42
N VAL A 218 -15.26 15.21 4.74
CA VAL A 218 -13.80 15.00 4.90
C VAL A 218 -13.38 15.17 6.37
N ALA A 219 -13.99 16.13 7.09
CA ALA A 219 -13.68 16.34 8.52
C ALA A 219 -14.04 15.11 9.39
N GLN A 220 -15.20 14.46 9.14
CA GLN A 220 -15.58 13.23 9.84
C GLN A 220 -14.60 12.08 9.52
N ILE A 221 -14.23 11.92 8.24
CA ILE A 221 -13.25 10.91 7.84
C ILE A 221 -11.91 11.17 8.55
N MET A 222 -11.42 12.41 8.52
CA MET A 222 -10.15 12.77 9.17
C MET A 222 -10.16 12.61 10.69
N GLY A 223 -11.33 12.65 11.32
CA GLY A 223 -11.52 12.29 12.74
C GLY A 223 -11.33 10.79 13.04
N ARG A 224 -11.22 9.95 12.01
CA ARG A 224 -11.02 8.49 12.12
C ARG A 224 -9.66 8.03 11.61
N VAL A 225 -8.76 8.96 11.26
CA VAL A 225 -7.44 8.68 10.71
C VAL A 225 -6.40 8.57 11.82
N LEU A 226 -5.62 7.49 11.75
CA LEU A 226 -4.43 7.23 12.53
C LEU A 226 -3.21 7.30 11.61
N VAL A 227 -2.16 7.96 12.03
CA VAL A 227 -0.96 8.16 11.21
C VAL A 227 0.32 7.82 11.95
N SER A 228 1.31 7.26 11.25
CA SER A 228 2.69 7.17 11.75
C SER A 228 3.41 8.51 11.63
N HIS A 229 3.09 9.28 10.61
CA HIS A 229 3.69 10.60 10.31
C HIS A 229 2.59 11.59 9.91
N ASP A 230 2.71 12.84 10.35
CA ASP A 230 1.67 13.85 10.12
C ASP A 230 1.42 14.15 8.63
N PHE A 231 2.44 14.05 7.78
CA PHE A 231 2.29 14.28 6.34
C PHE A 231 1.32 13.29 5.68
N LEU A 232 1.21 12.06 6.19
CA LEU A 232 0.27 11.05 5.66
C LEU A 232 -1.17 11.53 5.79
N GLY A 233 -1.52 12.07 6.96
CA GLY A 233 -2.84 12.65 7.19
C GLY A 233 -3.08 13.89 6.31
N ASN A 234 -2.08 14.78 6.20
CA ASN A 234 -2.17 15.97 5.35
C ASN A 234 -2.42 15.60 3.89
N ASN A 235 -1.64 14.65 3.35
CA ASN A 235 -1.74 14.22 1.96
C ASN A 235 -3.07 13.50 1.70
N PHE A 236 -3.54 12.67 2.64
CA PHE A 236 -4.82 11.99 2.54
C PHE A 236 -6.00 12.97 2.57
N GLU A 237 -5.97 13.98 3.46
CA GLU A 237 -6.98 15.03 3.51
C GLU A 237 -7.05 15.80 2.18
N GLN A 238 -5.90 16.22 1.65
CA GLN A 238 -5.82 16.91 0.36
C GLN A 238 -6.30 16.03 -0.79
N PHE A 239 -5.97 14.73 -0.76
CA PHE A 239 -6.48 13.78 -1.74
C PHE A 239 -8.02 13.72 -1.73
N LEU A 240 -8.64 13.57 -0.58
CA LEU A 240 -10.11 13.52 -0.47
C LEU A 240 -10.78 14.84 -0.88
N LEU A 241 -10.14 15.98 -0.61
CA LEU A 241 -10.66 17.30 -0.99
C LEU A 241 -10.58 17.56 -2.48
N THR A 242 -9.57 17.03 -3.17
CA THR A 242 -9.27 17.42 -4.56
C THR A 242 -9.53 16.30 -5.58
N GLN A 243 -9.44 15.02 -5.18
CA GLN A 243 -9.52 13.87 -6.07
C GLN A 243 -10.83 13.06 -5.93
N ASP A 244 -11.77 13.51 -5.07
CA ASP A 244 -13.08 12.88 -4.86
C ASP A 244 -14.27 13.80 -5.24
N PRO A 245 -14.31 14.36 -6.46
CA PRO A 245 -15.37 15.33 -6.83
C PRO A 245 -16.76 14.70 -6.86
N GLN A 246 -16.90 13.39 -7.14
CA GLN A 246 -18.15 12.67 -7.13
C GLN A 246 -18.52 12.10 -5.76
N GLY A 247 -17.60 12.13 -4.79
CA GLY A 247 -17.79 11.57 -3.46
C GLY A 247 -17.76 10.05 -3.42
N ASP A 248 -17.13 9.40 -4.41
CA ASP A 248 -17.07 7.93 -4.46
C ASP A 248 -16.25 7.36 -3.32
N PHE A 249 -15.04 7.92 -3.06
CA PHE A 249 -14.21 7.49 -1.94
C PHE A 249 -14.90 7.72 -0.60
N ARG A 250 -15.53 8.87 -0.39
CA ARG A 250 -16.24 9.16 0.86
C ARG A 250 -17.44 8.24 1.08
N ARG A 251 -18.16 7.88 0.02
CA ARG A 251 -19.28 6.90 0.09
C ARG A 251 -18.77 5.51 0.48
N LEU A 252 -17.64 5.09 -0.07
CA LEU A 252 -17.03 3.81 0.25
C LEU A 252 -16.47 3.81 1.68
N LEU A 253 -15.74 4.87 2.07
CA LEU A 253 -15.21 5.06 3.42
C LEU A 253 -16.30 5.08 4.52
N ALA A 254 -17.56 5.34 4.17
CA ALA A 254 -18.64 5.24 5.13
C ALA A 254 -18.80 3.82 5.75
N GLY A 255 -18.26 2.80 5.09
CA GLY A 255 -18.26 1.39 5.54
C GLY A 255 -17.11 1.00 6.46
N VAL A 256 -16.21 1.91 6.86
CA VAL A 256 -15.10 1.60 7.76
C VAL A 256 -15.26 2.25 9.13
N THR A 257 -14.55 1.72 10.14
CA THR A 257 -14.47 2.27 11.49
C THR A 257 -13.35 3.28 11.62
N SER A 258 -12.18 2.97 11.04
CA SER A 258 -10.96 3.78 11.10
C SER A 258 -10.06 3.56 9.89
N ILE A 259 -9.14 4.48 9.68
CA ILE A 259 -8.16 4.48 8.59
C ILE A 259 -6.77 4.58 9.23
N VAL A 260 -5.92 3.58 9.01
CA VAL A 260 -4.54 3.53 9.49
C VAL A 260 -3.60 3.80 8.32
N LEU A 261 -2.77 4.85 8.44
CA LEU A 261 -1.76 5.24 7.46
C LEU A 261 -0.38 5.07 8.10
N GLY A 262 0.35 4.00 7.74
CA GLY A 262 1.57 3.62 8.43
C GLY A 262 2.78 3.43 7.53
N SER A 263 3.96 3.89 7.97
CA SER A 263 5.23 3.74 7.25
C SER A 263 5.71 2.30 7.14
N HIS A 264 5.20 1.40 7.98
CA HIS A 264 5.51 -0.03 8.01
C HIS A 264 4.29 -0.93 7.77
N VAL A 265 3.14 -0.36 7.38
CA VAL A 265 1.99 -1.15 6.89
C VAL A 265 2.35 -1.67 5.51
N ARG A 266 2.57 -2.99 5.39
CA ARG A 266 2.84 -3.64 4.11
C ARG A 266 2.49 -5.15 4.16
N PRO A 267 1.60 -5.62 3.33
CA PRO A 267 0.77 -4.85 2.36
C PRO A 267 -0.33 -4.02 3.01
N SER A 268 -0.98 -3.16 2.21
CA SER A 268 -2.27 -2.56 2.59
C SER A 268 -3.34 -3.63 2.67
N TYR A 269 -4.37 -3.44 3.52
CA TYR A 269 -5.47 -4.39 3.66
C TYR A 269 -6.67 -3.79 4.38
N TYR A 270 -7.84 -4.40 4.20
CA TYR A 270 -9.03 -4.21 5.02
C TYR A 270 -9.30 -5.46 5.84
N THR A 271 -9.86 -5.33 7.05
CA THR A 271 -10.34 -6.49 7.82
C THR A 271 -11.70 -6.24 8.46
N SER A 272 -12.61 -7.20 8.30
CA SER A 272 -13.92 -7.19 8.98
C SER A 272 -13.82 -7.41 10.48
N ALA A 273 -12.67 -7.86 10.99
CA ALA A 273 -12.46 -8.07 12.42
C ALA A 273 -12.53 -6.75 13.22
N THR A 274 -11.98 -5.68 12.67
CA THR A 274 -12.02 -4.32 13.25
C THR A 274 -12.88 -3.35 12.45
N GLY A 275 -13.19 -3.66 11.19
CA GLY A 275 -13.81 -2.75 10.24
C GLY A 275 -12.87 -1.63 9.76
N ALA A 276 -11.58 -1.74 10.04
CA ALA A 276 -10.58 -0.75 9.68
C ALA A 276 -9.88 -1.08 8.36
N ILE A 277 -9.39 -0.02 7.68
CA ILE A 277 -8.50 -0.12 6.51
C ILE A 277 -7.09 0.34 6.92
N TYR A 278 -6.08 -0.38 6.45
CA TYR A 278 -4.67 -0.14 6.73
C TYR A 278 -3.94 0.10 5.42
N LEU A 279 -3.30 1.25 5.29
CA LEU A 279 -2.71 1.71 4.03
C LEU A 279 -1.21 1.94 4.17
N ASP A 280 -0.45 1.37 3.24
CA ASP A 280 0.98 1.59 3.13
C ASP A 280 1.26 3.05 2.75
N ALA A 281 2.12 3.70 3.52
CA ALA A 281 2.57 5.07 3.28
C ALA A 281 3.24 5.26 1.92
N ASN A 282 3.72 4.17 1.28
CA ASN A 282 4.27 4.25 -0.08
C ASN A 282 3.27 4.80 -1.11
N ASN A 283 1.97 4.65 -0.84
CA ASN A 283 0.91 5.18 -1.70
C ASN A 283 0.56 6.66 -1.42
N LEU A 284 1.15 7.30 -0.40
CA LEU A 284 0.74 8.61 0.10
C LEU A 284 1.82 9.69 0.09
N TRP A 285 3.10 9.37 -0.06
CA TRP A 285 4.15 10.39 -0.07
C TRP A 285 4.05 11.28 -1.31
N LEU A 286 4.44 12.56 -1.20
CA LEU A 286 4.47 13.54 -2.30
C LEU A 286 5.89 14.07 -2.53
N THR A 287 6.72 14.14 -1.50
CA THR A 287 8.08 14.67 -1.60
C THR A 287 9.12 13.59 -1.30
N PRO A 288 10.37 13.76 -1.76
CA PRO A 288 11.45 12.84 -1.43
C PRO A 288 11.64 12.61 0.08
N ASP A 289 11.52 13.67 0.89
CA ASP A 289 11.70 13.60 2.35
C ASP A 289 10.63 12.68 2.98
N GLN A 290 9.38 12.81 2.50
CA GLN A 290 8.29 11.94 2.93
C GLN A 290 8.54 10.48 2.52
N ARG A 291 9.11 10.25 1.32
CA ARG A 291 9.45 8.92 0.85
C ARG A 291 10.59 8.29 1.65
N ASP A 292 11.56 9.08 2.08
CA ASP A 292 12.73 8.61 2.82
C ASP A 292 12.39 7.98 4.18
N VAL A 293 11.23 8.25 4.76
CA VAL A 293 10.75 7.67 6.03
C VAL A 293 9.77 6.50 5.82
N VAL A 294 9.57 6.06 4.58
CA VAL A 294 8.78 4.86 4.27
C VAL A 294 9.73 3.70 4.04
N THR A 295 9.45 2.55 4.66
CA THR A 295 10.28 1.35 4.45
C THR A 295 10.29 0.93 2.99
N GLU A 296 11.47 0.54 2.48
CA GLU A 296 11.66 0.00 1.13
C GLU A 296 11.78 -1.53 1.14
N VAL A 297 11.63 -2.18 2.29
CA VAL A 297 11.65 -3.64 2.37
C VAL A 297 10.52 -4.20 1.50
N PRO A 298 10.82 -5.12 0.58
CA PRO A 298 9.82 -5.68 -0.33
C PRO A 298 8.71 -6.44 0.41
N ASP A 299 7.53 -6.50 -0.19
CA ASP A 299 6.48 -7.41 0.26
C ASP A 299 6.97 -8.87 0.19
N TYR A 300 6.83 -9.61 1.27
CA TYR A 300 7.28 -11.00 1.39
C TYR A 300 6.67 -11.94 0.32
N ARG A 301 5.53 -11.57 -0.28
CA ARG A 301 4.88 -12.34 -1.34
C ARG A 301 5.65 -12.32 -2.65
N LEU A 302 6.59 -11.39 -2.84
CA LEU A 302 7.43 -11.33 -4.05
C LEU A 302 8.32 -12.58 -4.21
N ALA A 303 8.60 -13.31 -3.11
CA ALA A 303 9.34 -14.57 -3.14
C ALA A 303 8.51 -15.77 -3.62
N TYR A 304 7.18 -15.61 -3.83
CA TYR A 304 6.33 -16.69 -4.31
C TYR A 304 6.49 -16.91 -5.82
N ALA A 305 6.07 -18.09 -6.30
CA ALA A 305 6.07 -18.48 -7.71
C ALA A 305 7.44 -18.86 -8.31
N ASP A 306 8.41 -19.21 -7.48
CA ASP A 306 9.69 -19.72 -7.97
C ASP A 306 9.52 -20.97 -8.84
N GLY A 307 10.23 -21.00 -9.97
CA GLY A 307 10.28 -22.13 -10.89
C GLY A 307 9.09 -22.25 -11.87
N LEU A 308 8.19 -21.26 -11.96
CA LEU A 308 7.22 -21.19 -13.04
C LEU A 308 7.89 -20.73 -14.36
N ASN A 309 7.46 -21.28 -15.48
CA ASN A 309 8.04 -21.02 -16.82
C ASN A 309 7.34 -19.87 -17.56
N TYR A 310 6.81 -18.91 -16.83
CA TYR A 310 6.19 -17.69 -17.35
C TYR A 310 6.23 -16.58 -16.30
N SER A 311 6.01 -15.35 -16.76
CA SER A 311 5.80 -14.20 -15.88
C SER A 311 4.48 -13.51 -16.20
N SER A 312 3.80 -12.98 -15.17
CA SER A 312 2.60 -12.16 -15.31
C SER A 312 2.97 -10.68 -15.26
N PHE A 313 2.43 -9.91 -16.18
CA PHE A 313 2.65 -8.46 -16.30
C PHE A 313 1.33 -7.71 -16.26
N GLY A 314 1.33 -6.58 -15.54
CA GLY A 314 0.23 -5.64 -15.51
C GLY A 314 0.70 -4.20 -15.66
N ARG A 315 -0.10 -3.32 -16.25
CA ARG A 315 0.14 -1.88 -16.30
C ARG A 315 -1.16 -1.10 -16.46
N LEU A 316 -1.18 0.10 -15.90
CA LEU A 316 -2.22 1.08 -16.13
C LEU A 316 -1.88 1.93 -17.37
N VAL A 317 -2.83 2.02 -18.31
CA VAL A 317 -2.63 2.67 -19.60
C VAL A 317 -3.71 3.71 -19.86
N LYS A 318 -3.31 4.86 -20.37
CA LYS A 318 -4.20 5.90 -20.86
C LYS A 318 -3.63 6.45 -22.18
N ASN A 319 -4.45 6.47 -23.24
CA ASN A 319 -4.06 6.99 -24.56
C ASN A 319 -2.77 6.34 -25.13
N ASN A 320 -2.65 5.02 -25.05
CA ASN A 320 -1.47 4.27 -25.49
C ASN A 320 -0.15 4.66 -24.81
N ASP A 321 -0.22 5.21 -23.60
CA ASP A 321 0.94 5.53 -22.80
C ASP A 321 0.74 5.01 -21.37
N TYR A 322 1.82 4.84 -20.62
CA TYR A 322 1.72 4.56 -19.19
C TYR A 322 0.91 5.67 -18.49
N ALA A 323 -0.18 5.30 -17.82
CA ALA A 323 -0.95 6.26 -17.04
C ALA A 323 -0.15 6.79 -15.84
N ARG A 324 0.75 5.97 -15.31
CA ARG A 324 1.58 6.25 -14.13
C ARG A 324 2.97 6.72 -14.53
N ARG A 325 3.47 7.78 -13.89
CA ARG A 325 4.88 8.18 -13.98
C ARG A 325 5.73 7.27 -13.09
N SER A 326 6.95 6.96 -13.55
CA SER A 326 7.92 6.20 -12.75
C SER A 326 8.57 7.06 -11.68
N PHE A 327 8.73 6.47 -10.49
CA PHE A 327 9.47 7.05 -9.36
C PHE A 327 10.54 6.06 -8.89
N PRO A 328 11.67 5.94 -9.64
CA PRO A 328 12.74 5.02 -9.25
C PRO A 328 13.23 5.32 -7.82
N SER A 329 13.57 4.28 -7.07
CA SER A 329 14.13 4.43 -5.72
C SER A 329 15.52 5.10 -5.71
N THR A 330 16.15 5.23 -6.88
CA THR A 330 17.47 5.86 -7.06
C THR A 330 17.40 7.35 -7.38
N THR A 331 16.20 7.94 -7.49
CA THR A 331 15.99 9.35 -7.82
C THR A 331 15.04 10.02 -6.85
N ARG A 332 15.39 11.23 -6.42
CA ARG A 332 14.58 12.05 -5.51
C ARG A 332 13.60 12.90 -6.32
N LEU A 333 12.47 12.31 -6.69
CA LEU A 333 11.41 12.98 -7.46
C LEU A 333 10.18 13.24 -6.57
N SER A 334 9.58 14.41 -6.71
CA SER A 334 8.27 14.71 -6.14
C SER A 334 7.16 14.24 -7.08
N ARG A 335 6.02 13.91 -6.53
CA ARG A 335 4.77 13.64 -7.27
C ARG A 335 3.67 14.61 -6.86
N GLY A 336 2.73 14.84 -7.78
CA GLY A 336 1.56 15.66 -7.53
C GLY A 336 0.47 14.88 -6.77
N ASN A 337 -0.46 15.61 -6.16
CA ASN A 337 -1.59 14.98 -5.48
C ASN A 337 -2.55 14.28 -6.47
N ASP A 338 -2.62 14.73 -7.72
CA ASP A 338 -3.34 14.10 -8.81
C ASP A 338 -2.74 12.75 -9.22
N GLU A 339 -1.42 12.58 -9.08
CA GLU A 339 -0.74 11.30 -9.33
C GLU A 339 -1.09 10.24 -8.28
N LEU A 340 -1.56 10.64 -7.09
CA LEU A 340 -2.04 9.70 -6.08
C LEU A 340 -3.29 8.92 -6.50
N VAL A 341 -4.04 9.38 -7.49
CA VAL A 341 -5.21 8.65 -8.02
C VAL A 341 -4.82 7.26 -8.51
N LEU A 342 -3.67 7.13 -9.16
CA LEU A 342 -3.20 5.86 -9.73
C LEU A 342 -2.58 4.92 -8.70
N GLU A 343 -2.20 5.45 -7.55
CA GLU A 343 -1.64 4.70 -6.42
C GLU A 343 -2.72 4.48 -5.34
N LEU A 344 -2.96 5.53 -4.57
CA LEU A 344 -3.90 5.52 -3.47
C LEU A 344 -5.36 5.35 -3.93
N GLY A 345 -5.79 6.05 -5.00
CA GLY A 345 -7.17 5.99 -5.47
C GLY A 345 -7.54 4.59 -5.95
N ARG A 346 -6.66 3.97 -6.74
CA ARG A 346 -6.80 2.58 -7.18
C ARG A 346 -6.91 1.63 -5.98
N LEU A 347 -5.98 1.74 -5.04
CA LEU A 347 -5.95 0.94 -3.83
C LEU A 347 -7.22 1.13 -2.97
N LEU A 348 -7.69 2.36 -2.83
CA LEU A 348 -8.95 2.65 -2.11
C LEU A 348 -10.16 1.98 -2.77
N TYR A 349 -10.25 1.97 -4.11
CA TYR A 349 -11.34 1.24 -4.78
C TYR A 349 -11.27 -0.25 -4.48
N HIS A 350 -10.08 -0.82 -4.44
CA HIS A 350 -9.86 -2.23 -4.09
C HIS A 350 -10.28 -2.53 -2.65
N GLU A 351 -9.61 -1.95 -1.68
CA GLU A 351 -9.79 -2.25 -0.26
C GLU A 351 -11.18 -1.87 0.28
N LEU A 352 -11.72 -0.73 -0.19
CA LEU A 352 -13.06 -0.31 0.22
C LEU A 352 -14.18 -1.09 -0.47
N SER A 353 -13.88 -1.82 -1.53
CA SER A 353 -14.81 -2.82 -2.08
C SER A 353 -15.00 -3.98 -1.10
N HIS A 354 -13.92 -4.43 -0.42
CA HIS A 354 -14.03 -5.41 0.67
C HIS A 354 -14.87 -4.86 1.81
N ALA A 355 -14.62 -3.62 2.26
CA ALA A 355 -15.43 -3.00 3.30
C ALA A 355 -16.92 -2.94 2.91
N SER A 356 -17.23 -2.63 1.64
CA SER A 356 -18.60 -2.56 1.14
C SER A 356 -19.22 -3.94 0.86
N ASP A 357 -18.42 -4.97 0.62
CA ASP A 357 -18.89 -6.35 0.55
C ASP A 357 -19.39 -6.83 1.92
N PHE A 358 -18.61 -6.55 2.97
CA PHE A 358 -19.00 -6.83 4.35
C PHE A 358 -20.10 -5.91 4.86
N PHE A 359 -20.07 -4.62 4.54
CA PHE A 359 -21.00 -3.59 5.02
C PHE A 359 -21.56 -2.77 3.84
N PRO A 360 -22.43 -3.38 2.99
CA PRO A 360 -23.06 -2.66 1.88
C PRO A 360 -23.91 -1.50 2.38
N THR A 361 -24.09 -0.48 1.56
CA THR A 361 -24.79 0.77 1.93
C THR A 361 -26.11 0.56 2.66
N ALA A 362 -26.87 -0.46 2.27
CA ALA A 362 -28.17 -0.79 2.90
C ALA A 362 -28.04 -1.48 4.27
N GLN A 363 -26.84 -1.88 4.71
CA GLN A 363 -26.63 -2.70 5.91
C GLN A 363 -25.51 -2.14 6.81
N ARG A 364 -25.37 -0.81 6.86
CA ARG A 364 -24.38 -0.11 7.71
C ARG A 364 -24.93 0.30 9.08
N THR A 365 -26.18 -0.01 9.38
CA THR A 365 -26.75 0.12 10.72
C THR A 365 -26.43 -1.14 11.51
N LEU A 366 -25.49 -1.05 12.44
CA LEU A 366 -25.00 -2.17 13.22
C LEU A 366 -25.68 -2.24 14.60
N ASN A 367 -25.67 -3.44 15.20
CA ASN A 367 -26.00 -3.58 16.61
C ASN A 367 -24.84 -3.04 17.48
N PRO A 368 -25.04 -1.95 18.24
CA PRO A 368 -23.96 -1.29 18.96
C PRO A 368 -23.39 -2.14 20.11
N ALA A 369 -24.12 -3.14 20.58
CA ALA A 369 -23.67 -4.04 21.66
C ALA A 369 -22.76 -5.16 21.17
N GLN A 370 -22.63 -5.34 19.85
CA GLN A 370 -21.83 -6.40 19.23
C GLN A 370 -20.51 -5.85 18.69
N SER A 371 -19.53 -6.74 18.49
CA SER A 371 -18.31 -6.39 17.73
C SER A 371 -18.65 -6.09 16.26
N ILE A 372 -17.71 -5.48 15.56
CA ILE A 372 -17.83 -5.28 14.11
C ILE A 372 -17.99 -6.62 13.40
N TYR A 373 -17.17 -7.62 13.77
CA TYR A 373 -17.23 -8.95 13.19
C TYR A 373 -18.57 -9.67 13.44
N ASP A 374 -19.11 -9.62 14.66
CA ASP A 374 -20.38 -10.27 15.00
C ASP A 374 -21.57 -9.69 14.21
N ASN A 375 -21.47 -8.42 13.82
CA ASN A 375 -22.47 -7.80 12.95
C ASN A 375 -22.46 -8.34 11.50
N VAL A 376 -21.44 -9.07 11.10
CA VAL A 376 -21.30 -9.57 9.72
C VAL A 376 -21.13 -11.08 9.63
N VAL A 377 -20.71 -11.76 10.70
CA VAL A 377 -20.38 -13.19 10.70
C VAL A 377 -21.55 -14.08 10.22
N GLY A 378 -22.78 -13.71 10.54
CA GLY A 378 -23.98 -14.42 10.07
C GLY A 378 -24.11 -14.41 8.55
N ARG A 379 -23.80 -13.29 7.89
CA ARG A 379 -23.81 -13.19 6.42
C ARG A 379 -22.64 -13.92 5.78
N ILE A 380 -21.47 -13.90 6.41
CA ILE A 380 -20.31 -14.68 5.96
C ILE A 380 -20.65 -16.17 5.99
N SER A 381 -21.18 -16.65 7.12
CA SER A 381 -21.54 -18.07 7.30
C SER A 381 -22.68 -18.51 6.36
N ALA A 382 -23.64 -17.63 6.12
CA ALA A 382 -24.77 -17.88 5.21
C ALA A 382 -24.40 -17.72 3.72
N ARG A 383 -23.18 -17.27 3.41
CA ARG A 383 -22.71 -16.97 2.05
C ARG A 383 -23.64 -16.02 1.30
N THR A 384 -23.95 -14.87 1.90
CA THR A 384 -24.87 -13.85 1.34
C THR A 384 -24.19 -12.54 1.00
N LEU A 385 -22.85 -12.50 0.99
CA LEU A 385 -22.07 -11.35 0.58
C LEU A 385 -22.19 -11.11 -0.94
N ALA A 386 -21.80 -9.96 -1.42
CA ALA A 386 -21.77 -9.67 -2.86
C ALA A 386 -20.77 -10.56 -3.60
N SER A 387 -19.62 -10.83 -2.98
CA SER A 387 -18.62 -11.77 -3.49
C SER A 387 -19.15 -13.20 -3.57
N ASP A 388 -20.00 -13.66 -2.62
CA ASP A 388 -20.66 -14.96 -2.68
C ASP A 388 -21.65 -15.02 -3.84
N ALA A 389 -22.42 -13.95 -4.05
CA ALA A 389 -23.35 -13.85 -5.18
C ALA A 389 -22.60 -13.88 -6.53
N LEU A 390 -21.46 -13.18 -6.62
CA LEU A 390 -20.59 -13.19 -7.80
C LEU A 390 -20.09 -14.60 -8.09
N ALA A 391 -19.54 -15.27 -7.09
CA ALA A 391 -19.01 -16.63 -7.22
C ALA A 391 -20.10 -17.67 -7.57
N THR A 392 -21.34 -17.45 -7.13
CA THR A 392 -22.47 -18.35 -7.40
C THR A 392 -23.04 -18.13 -8.80
N GLN A 393 -23.25 -16.86 -9.21
CA GLN A 393 -23.91 -16.56 -10.50
C GLN A 393 -22.92 -16.60 -11.67
N TYR A 394 -21.68 -16.24 -11.43
CA TYR A 394 -20.64 -16.10 -12.46
C TYR A 394 -19.30 -16.69 -11.98
N PRO A 395 -19.23 -17.99 -11.66
CA PRO A 395 -18.03 -18.59 -11.09
C PRO A 395 -16.83 -18.52 -12.04
N LEU A 396 -15.64 -18.37 -11.49
CA LEU A 396 -14.41 -18.66 -12.19
C LEU A 396 -14.29 -20.17 -12.40
N GLN A 397 -13.94 -20.61 -13.60
CA GLN A 397 -14.04 -22.00 -14.03
C GLN A 397 -12.68 -22.69 -14.19
N SER A 398 -11.62 -21.96 -14.52
CA SER A 398 -10.31 -22.54 -14.78
C SER A 398 -9.71 -23.21 -13.54
N VAL A 399 -9.63 -24.52 -13.56
CA VAL A 399 -9.02 -25.35 -12.50
C VAL A 399 -7.52 -25.06 -12.44
N GLU A 400 -6.89 -24.90 -13.60
CA GLU A 400 -5.46 -24.61 -13.73
C GLU A 400 -5.12 -23.27 -13.09
N MET A 401 -5.90 -22.22 -13.39
CA MET A 401 -5.66 -20.90 -12.79
C MET A 401 -5.89 -20.90 -11.27
N LYS A 402 -6.89 -21.64 -10.76
CA LYS A 402 -7.08 -21.81 -9.32
C LYS A 402 -5.89 -22.51 -8.66
N GLY A 403 -5.34 -23.54 -9.28
CA GLY A 403 -4.14 -24.23 -8.80
C GLY A 403 -2.90 -23.32 -8.84
N LEU A 404 -2.74 -22.53 -9.90
CA LEU A 404 -1.67 -21.54 -10.02
C LEU A 404 -1.81 -20.39 -9.02
N GLY A 405 -3.03 -19.96 -8.71
CA GLY A 405 -3.28 -18.94 -7.69
C GLY A 405 -2.72 -19.31 -6.32
N GLN A 406 -2.76 -20.60 -5.95
CA GLN A 406 -2.15 -21.08 -4.70
C GLN A 406 -0.62 -20.95 -4.73
N VAL A 407 0.01 -21.21 -5.88
CA VAL A 407 1.47 -21.05 -6.04
C VAL A 407 1.85 -19.56 -6.03
N LEU A 408 1.15 -18.76 -6.83
CA LEU A 408 1.45 -17.35 -7.06
C LEU A 408 1.23 -16.48 -5.82
N PHE A 409 0.18 -16.77 -5.03
CA PHE A 409 -0.31 -15.84 -4.00
C PHE A 409 -0.33 -16.43 -2.59
N GLN A 410 -0.18 -17.75 -2.45
CA GLN A 410 -0.24 -18.43 -1.15
C GLN A 410 1.05 -19.20 -0.82
N GLY A 411 2.06 -19.17 -1.70
CA GLY A 411 3.35 -19.82 -1.48
C GLY A 411 3.30 -21.35 -1.55
N ALA A 412 2.28 -21.92 -2.22
CA ALA A 412 2.25 -23.37 -2.47
C ALA A 412 3.36 -23.78 -3.44
N THR A 413 3.90 -24.98 -3.27
CA THR A 413 4.92 -25.52 -4.19
C THR A 413 4.29 -25.87 -5.54
N ALA A 414 4.86 -25.37 -6.63
CA ALA A 414 4.42 -25.67 -7.98
C ALA A 414 4.66 -27.15 -8.33
N THR A 415 3.66 -27.80 -8.92
CA THR A 415 3.78 -29.17 -9.48
C THR A 415 4.65 -29.19 -10.74
N ALA A 416 5.12 -30.36 -11.15
CA ALA A 416 5.90 -30.52 -12.39
C ALA A 416 5.10 -30.04 -13.63
N ALA A 417 3.80 -30.26 -13.67
CA ALA A 417 2.93 -29.78 -14.74
C ALA A 417 2.85 -28.24 -14.76
N GLN A 418 2.66 -27.61 -13.59
CA GLN A 418 2.60 -26.14 -13.49
C GLN A 418 3.92 -25.46 -13.88
N LYS A 419 5.06 -26.09 -13.55
CA LYS A 419 6.40 -25.62 -13.97
C LYS A 419 6.64 -25.74 -15.47
N ALA A 420 5.90 -26.61 -16.17
CA ALA A 420 6.02 -26.81 -17.61
C ALA A 420 5.11 -25.87 -18.43
N TYR A 421 4.12 -25.23 -17.82
CA TYR A 421 3.20 -24.35 -18.56
C TYR A 421 3.94 -23.13 -19.15
N THR A 422 3.67 -22.89 -20.40
CA THR A 422 4.15 -21.71 -21.14
C THR A 422 3.19 -20.51 -20.95
N ALA A 423 3.64 -19.32 -21.29
CA ALA A 423 2.79 -18.14 -21.33
C ALA A 423 1.53 -18.31 -22.19
N ALA A 424 1.64 -19.06 -23.30
CA ALA A 424 0.50 -19.38 -24.16
C ALA A 424 -0.50 -20.33 -23.48
N ASP A 425 -0.03 -21.30 -22.71
CA ASP A 425 -0.90 -22.19 -21.92
C ASP A 425 -1.66 -21.40 -20.86
N ILE A 426 -0.97 -20.53 -20.11
CA ILE A 426 -1.59 -19.66 -19.13
C ILE A 426 -2.62 -18.74 -19.79
N GLY A 427 -2.27 -18.15 -20.93
CA GLY A 427 -3.19 -17.33 -21.73
C GLY A 427 -4.46 -18.08 -22.13
N ARG A 428 -4.35 -19.34 -22.49
CA ARG A 428 -5.50 -20.20 -22.80
C ARG A 428 -6.36 -20.48 -21.57
N PHE A 429 -5.75 -20.74 -20.41
CA PHE A 429 -6.47 -21.01 -19.16
C PHE A 429 -7.17 -19.75 -18.61
N PHE A 430 -6.47 -18.63 -18.65
CA PHE A 430 -6.95 -17.34 -18.16
C PHE A 430 -7.91 -16.66 -19.14
N GLY A 431 -7.52 -16.59 -20.44
CA GLY A 431 -8.32 -15.97 -21.49
C GLY A 431 -9.64 -16.68 -21.75
N GLY A 432 -9.71 -17.98 -21.47
CA GLY A 432 -10.95 -18.76 -21.56
C GLY A 432 -11.87 -18.62 -20.34
N ASP A 433 -11.43 -17.97 -19.27
CA ASP A 433 -12.23 -17.74 -18.05
C ASP A 433 -12.68 -16.26 -17.94
N ARG A 434 -13.28 -15.87 -16.84
CA ARG A 434 -14.00 -14.59 -16.63
C ARG A 434 -13.32 -13.67 -15.61
N ALA A 435 -12.10 -13.98 -15.17
CA ALA A 435 -11.32 -13.10 -14.33
C ALA A 435 -10.82 -11.90 -15.13
N SER A 436 -10.83 -10.71 -14.56
CA SER A 436 -10.19 -9.54 -15.18
C SER A 436 -8.70 -9.52 -14.94
N ASP A 437 -8.24 -10.13 -13.85
CA ASP A 437 -6.87 -10.19 -13.41
C ASP A 437 -6.53 -11.57 -12.82
N ASP A 438 -5.26 -12.00 -12.87
CA ASP A 438 -4.83 -13.29 -12.31
C ASP A 438 -4.94 -13.35 -10.79
N TYR A 439 -4.90 -12.19 -10.12
CA TYR A 439 -5.09 -12.08 -8.66
C TYR A 439 -6.49 -12.51 -8.21
N ALA A 440 -7.49 -12.48 -9.10
CA ALA A 440 -8.83 -13.00 -8.84
C ALA A 440 -8.83 -14.48 -8.40
N TYR A 441 -7.76 -15.22 -8.69
CA TYR A 441 -7.58 -16.63 -8.27
C TYR A 441 -6.84 -16.78 -6.94
N SER A 442 -6.51 -15.70 -6.24
CA SER A 442 -5.92 -15.75 -4.89
C SER A 442 -6.96 -16.12 -3.82
N ILE A 443 -7.55 -17.31 -3.94
CA ILE A 443 -8.58 -17.81 -3.03
C ILE A 443 -7.92 -18.27 -1.74
N TYR A 444 -8.33 -17.70 -0.61
CA TYR A 444 -7.97 -18.19 0.71
C TYR A 444 -9.03 -19.19 1.17
N GLN A 445 -8.62 -20.46 1.38
CA GLN A 445 -9.39 -21.56 1.99
C GLN A 445 -10.94 -21.39 1.94
N ASP A 446 -11.61 -22.03 0.99
CA ASP A 446 -13.08 -22.16 0.89
C ASP A 446 -13.88 -20.83 0.90
N SER A 447 -13.23 -19.68 0.94
CA SER A 447 -13.90 -18.41 0.84
C SER A 447 -14.24 -18.11 -0.62
N SER A 448 -15.38 -17.47 -0.83
CA SER A 448 -15.71 -16.81 -2.08
C SER A 448 -14.58 -15.87 -2.52
N SER A 449 -14.40 -15.73 -3.82
CA SER A 449 -13.36 -14.92 -4.42
C SER A 449 -13.63 -13.43 -4.17
N ARG A 450 -13.30 -12.94 -2.97
CA ARG A 450 -13.43 -11.52 -2.62
C ARG A 450 -12.50 -10.65 -3.44
N GLU A 451 -11.33 -11.18 -3.77
CA GLU A 451 -10.35 -10.54 -4.64
C GLU A 451 -10.87 -10.35 -6.05
N ASP A 452 -11.56 -11.33 -6.57
CA ASP A 452 -12.23 -11.24 -7.87
C ASP A 452 -13.23 -10.08 -7.92
N LEU A 453 -14.02 -9.91 -6.86
CA LEU A 453 -14.91 -8.76 -6.72
C LEU A 453 -14.13 -7.43 -6.67
N ALA A 454 -13.06 -7.40 -5.88
CA ALA A 454 -12.26 -6.19 -5.68
C ALA A 454 -11.53 -5.78 -6.96
N MET A 455 -10.95 -6.74 -7.69
CA MET A 455 -10.31 -6.49 -8.99
C MET A 455 -11.29 -5.94 -10.03
N LEU A 456 -12.47 -6.56 -10.15
CA LEU A 456 -13.52 -6.07 -11.05
C LEU A 456 -13.96 -4.64 -10.73
N PHE A 457 -14.12 -4.33 -9.44
CA PHE A 457 -14.55 -3.00 -9.00
C PHE A 457 -13.45 -1.95 -9.21
N GLU A 458 -12.22 -2.25 -8.82
CA GLU A 458 -11.06 -1.39 -8.98
C GLU A 458 -10.87 -1.02 -10.46
N GLU A 459 -10.75 -2.02 -11.33
CA GLU A 459 -10.52 -1.80 -12.76
C GLU A 459 -11.67 -1.03 -13.42
N PHE A 460 -12.92 -1.35 -13.04
CA PHE A 460 -14.08 -0.61 -13.51
C PHE A 460 -14.02 0.86 -13.11
N MET A 461 -13.74 1.17 -11.84
CA MET A 461 -13.70 2.55 -11.36
C MET A 461 -12.55 3.34 -12.01
N MET A 462 -11.38 2.70 -12.19
CA MET A 462 -10.26 3.32 -12.91
C MET A 462 -10.60 3.63 -14.36
N SER A 463 -11.29 2.73 -15.05
CA SER A 463 -11.74 2.96 -16.43
C SER A 463 -12.86 4.01 -16.50
N TYR A 464 -13.88 3.89 -15.66
CA TYR A 464 -15.09 4.74 -15.70
C TYR A 464 -14.79 6.18 -15.26
N ARG A 465 -14.08 6.37 -14.15
CA ARG A 465 -13.81 7.70 -13.58
C ARG A 465 -12.60 8.40 -14.16
N HIS A 466 -11.57 7.63 -14.51
CA HIS A 466 -10.27 8.20 -14.85
C HIS A 466 -9.83 7.93 -16.31
N GLY A 467 -10.61 7.12 -17.05
CA GLY A 467 -10.27 6.73 -18.42
C GLY A 467 -8.98 5.91 -18.51
N VAL A 468 -8.66 5.18 -17.45
CA VAL A 468 -7.45 4.35 -17.34
C VAL A 468 -7.83 2.89 -17.55
N GLN A 469 -7.22 2.25 -18.54
CA GLN A 469 -7.39 0.83 -18.82
C GLN A 469 -6.28 0.02 -18.16
N TYR A 470 -6.56 -1.24 -17.86
CA TYR A 470 -5.58 -2.19 -17.38
C TYR A 470 -5.15 -3.13 -18.50
N ASP A 471 -3.84 -3.27 -18.66
CA ASP A 471 -3.22 -4.28 -19.50
C ASP A 471 -2.77 -5.44 -18.63
N ILE A 472 -3.14 -6.65 -19.02
CA ILE A 472 -2.60 -7.89 -18.43
C ILE A 472 -1.98 -8.74 -19.50
N ALA A 473 -0.80 -9.33 -19.23
CA ALA A 473 -0.16 -10.27 -20.17
C ALA A 473 0.62 -11.35 -19.43
N PHE A 474 0.74 -12.50 -20.07
CA PHE A 474 1.66 -13.56 -19.69
C PHE A 474 2.79 -13.61 -20.72
N THR A 475 4.03 -13.62 -20.23
CA THR A 475 5.25 -13.55 -21.06
C THR A 475 6.15 -14.74 -20.77
N ASN A 476 7.23 -14.90 -21.56
CA ASN A 476 8.34 -15.75 -21.15
C ASN A 476 8.83 -15.37 -19.77
N VAL A 477 9.59 -16.25 -19.12
CA VAL A 477 10.22 -15.95 -17.83
C VAL A 477 11.01 -14.65 -17.92
N PHE A 478 10.77 -13.77 -16.96
CA PHE A 478 11.46 -12.49 -16.83
C PHE A 478 12.43 -12.57 -15.65
N LEU A 479 13.71 -12.44 -15.92
CA LEU A 479 14.78 -12.57 -14.94
C LEU A 479 15.40 -11.21 -14.64
N ASP A 480 16.11 -11.13 -13.52
CA ASP A 480 16.86 -9.93 -13.14
C ASP A 480 17.83 -9.52 -14.24
N GLY A 481 17.88 -8.23 -14.52
CA GLY A 481 18.70 -7.65 -15.59
C GLY A 481 18.05 -7.66 -16.98
N MET A 482 16.90 -8.32 -17.18
CA MET A 482 16.12 -8.20 -18.41
C MET A 482 15.38 -6.86 -18.48
N THR A 483 15.15 -6.40 -19.70
CA THR A 483 14.32 -5.22 -19.97
C THR A 483 12.93 -5.64 -20.44
N SER A 484 11.94 -4.76 -20.32
CA SER A 484 10.56 -4.98 -20.80
C SER A 484 10.48 -5.28 -22.30
N ALA A 485 11.48 -4.88 -23.09
CA ALA A 485 11.63 -5.26 -24.49
C ALA A 485 11.94 -6.76 -24.70
N GLN A 486 12.44 -7.44 -23.66
CA GLN A 486 12.75 -8.88 -23.69
C GLN A 486 11.61 -9.74 -23.11
N ALA A 487 10.59 -9.11 -22.52
CA ALA A 487 9.37 -9.78 -22.09
C ALA A 487 8.46 -10.00 -23.32
N ILE A 488 8.47 -11.20 -23.86
CA ILE A 488 7.73 -11.55 -25.09
C ILE A 488 6.34 -12.06 -24.70
N VAL A 489 5.31 -11.42 -25.21
CA VAL A 489 3.91 -11.72 -24.90
C VAL A 489 3.50 -13.04 -25.56
N GLY A 490 3.11 -14.02 -24.74
CA GLY A 490 2.47 -15.27 -25.17
C GLY A 490 0.95 -15.14 -25.22
N TRP A 491 0.40 -14.29 -24.38
CA TRP A 491 -1.00 -13.86 -24.39
C TRP A 491 -1.11 -12.54 -23.62
N GLY A 492 -2.01 -11.65 -24.04
CA GLY A 492 -2.31 -10.44 -23.29
C GLY A 492 -3.51 -9.70 -23.82
N GLU A 493 -4.08 -8.83 -22.97
CA GLU A 493 -5.29 -8.08 -23.30
C GLU A 493 -5.32 -6.74 -22.56
N ARG A 494 -5.80 -5.71 -23.23
CA ARG A 494 -6.11 -4.38 -22.68
C ARG A 494 -7.60 -4.25 -22.42
N GLY A 495 -7.98 -3.77 -21.23
CA GLY A 495 -9.37 -3.45 -20.93
C GLY A 495 -10.28 -4.68 -20.87
N ARG A 496 -9.76 -5.79 -20.40
CA ARG A 496 -10.44 -7.08 -20.33
C ARG A 496 -11.79 -7.03 -19.60
N ILE A 497 -11.97 -6.11 -18.64
CA ILE A 497 -13.25 -5.86 -17.97
C ILE A 497 -14.41 -5.58 -18.93
N ALA A 498 -14.14 -5.16 -20.18
CA ALA A 498 -15.16 -4.86 -21.19
C ALA A 498 -15.56 -6.07 -22.04
N GLU A 499 -15.01 -7.27 -21.78
CA GLU A 499 -15.47 -8.50 -22.43
C GLU A 499 -16.94 -8.80 -22.16
N ALA A 500 -17.64 -9.30 -23.16
CA ALA A 500 -19.05 -9.65 -23.06
C ALA A 500 -19.34 -10.64 -21.91
N ALA A 501 -18.42 -11.57 -21.65
CA ALA A 501 -18.51 -12.54 -20.56
C ALA A 501 -18.24 -11.95 -19.16
N ILE A 502 -17.59 -10.80 -19.08
CA ILE A 502 -17.17 -10.14 -17.82
C ILE A 502 -18.14 -9.01 -17.45
N LYS A 503 -18.69 -8.27 -18.41
CA LYS A 503 -19.66 -7.18 -18.16
C LYS A 503 -20.80 -7.52 -17.20
N PRO A 504 -21.47 -8.69 -17.28
CA PRO A 504 -22.54 -9.04 -16.33
C PRO A 504 -22.04 -9.16 -14.89
N ARG A 505 -20.78 -9.58 -14.69
CA ARG A 505 -20.12 -9.67 -13.39
C ARG A 505 -19.93 -8.29 -12.78
N ILE A 506 -19.41 -7.34 -13.58
CA ILE A 506 -19.21 -5.95 -13.15
C ILE A 506 -20.55 -5.29 -12.82
N LYS A 507 -21.59 -5.50 -13.63
CA LYS A 507 -22.94 -4.98 -13.34
C LYS A 507 -23.48 -5.46 -12.00
N LEU A 508 -23.26 -6.73 -11.65
CA LEU A 508 -23.60 -7.28 -10.34
C LEU A 508 -22.80 -6.60 -9.23
N VAL A 509 -21.48 -6.46 -9.42
CA VAL A 509 -20.57 -5.83 -8.43
C VAL A 509 -21.01 -4.38 -8.18
N ILE A 510 -21.22 -3.57 -9.23
CA ILE A 510 -21.65 -2.17 -9.10
C ILE A 510 -22.97 -2.07 -8.35
N ALA A 511 -23.96 -2.87 -8.73
CA ALA A 511 -25.28 -2.85 -8.09
C ALA A 511 -25.21 -3.14 -6.57
N ARG A 512 -24.21 -3.86 -6.13
CA ARG A 512 -24.04 -4.26 -4.72
C ARG A 512 -23.09 -3.33 -3.95
N ILE A 513 -21.97 -2.95 -4.56
CA ILE A 513 -20.89 -2.19 -3.91
C ILE A 513 -21.09 -0.68 -4.04
N ALA A 514 -21.52 -0.22 -5.21
CA ALA A 514 -21.68 1.20 -5.54
C ALA A 514 -23.08 1.49 -6.13
N PRO A 515 -24.18 1.31 -5.36
CA PRO A 515 -25.55 1.42 -5.88
C PRO A 515 -25.94 2.83 -6.35
N TRP A 516 -25.08 3.82 -6.18
CA TRP A 516 -25.24 5.19 -6.73
C TRP A 516 -24.74 5.31 -8.17
N ILE A 517 -24.16 4.26 -8.74
CA ILE A 517 -23.71 4.19 -10.14
C ILE A 517 -24.69 3.30 -10.90
N ASP A 518 -25.22 3.80 -12.03
CA ASP A 518 -26.08 2.99 -12.90
C ASP A 518 -25.24 1.86 -13.55
N PRO A 519 -25.57 0.57 -13.33
CA PRO A 519 -24.86 -0.53 -13.96
C PRO A 519 -24.85 -0.50 -15.50
N ALA A 520 -25.76 0.22 -16.14
CA ALA A 520 -25.80 0.37 -17.59
C ALA A 520 -24.54 1.05 -18.17
N VAL A 521 -23.84 1.86 -17.37
CA VAL A 521 -22.58 2.51 -17.79
C VAL A 521 -21.48 1.51 -18.18
N VAL A 522 -21.56 0.25 -17.71
CA VAL A 522 -20.63 -0.83 -18.09
C VAL A 522 -20.67 -1.12 -19.59
N ASP A 523 -21.82 -0.88 -20.24
CA ASP A 523 -21.94 -1.14 -21.68
C ASP A 523 -21.14 -0.15 -22.52
N SER A 524 -20.81 1.02 -21.97
CA SER A 524 -20.01 2.07 -22.61
C SER A 524 -18.48 1.92 -22.40
N LEU A 525 -18.03 0.92 -21.66
CA LEU A 525 -16.58 0.67 -21.51
C LEU A 525 -15.91 0.45 -22.86
N PRO A 526 -14.69 0.96 -23.07
CA PRO A 526 -13.91 0.73 -24.28
C PRO A 526 -13.77 -0.76 -24.59
N ALA A 527 -13.95 -1.16 -25.83
CA ALA A 527 -13.82 -2.56 -26.24
C ALA A 527 -12.42 -3.11 -25.86
N PRO A 528 -12.32 -4.37 -25.44
CA PRO A 528 -11.03 -4.97 -25.12
C PRO A 528 -10.19 -5.16 -26.36
N ILE A 529 -8.86 -5.13 -26.21
CA ILE A 529 -7.91 -5.25 -27.31
C ILE A 529 -6.91 -6.35 -26.99
N LEU A 530 -6.90 -7.40 -27.80
CA LEU A 530 -5.87 -8.45 -27.71
C LEU A 530 -4.51 -7.91 -28.11
N MET A 531 -3.49 -8.27 -27.34
CA MET A 531 -2.10 -7.96 -27.63
C MET A 531 -1.56 -8.84 -28.76
N LYS A 532 -0.53 -8.32 -29.44
CA LYS A 532 0.18 -9.07 -30.48
C LYS A 532 1.10 -10.09 -29.82
N VAL A 533 0.75 -11.37 -29.96
CA VAL A 533 1.57 -12.50 -29.52
C VAL A 533 2.91 -12.51 -30.27
N GLY A 534 3.99 -12.81 -29.58
CA GLY A 534 5.35 -12.79 -30.11
C GLY A 534 6.00 -11.40 -30.17
N ALA A 535 5.24 -10.33 -29.92
CA ALA A 535 5.81 -8.99 -29.71
C ALA A 535 6.19 -8.78 -28.24
N SER A 536 7.08 -7.81 -27.98
CA SER A 536 7.46 -7.47 -26.62
C SER A 536 6.34 -6.75 -25.86
N TRP A 537 6.45 -6.75 -24.53
CA TRP A 537 5.57 -5.97 -23.65
C TRP A 537 5.56 -4.49 -24.02
N ASP A 538 6.74 -3.90 -24.33
CA ASP A 538 6.84 -2.51 -24.75
C ASP A 538 6.17 -2.25 -26.10
N ALA A 539 6.34 -3.15 -27.07
CA ALA A 539 5.72 -3.01 -28.39
C ALA A 539 4.18 -3.09 -28.33
N ASN A 540 3.64 -3.73 -27.29
CA ASN A 540 2.20 -3.80 -27.01
C ASN A 540 1.66 -2.60 -26.19
N LEU A 541 2.44 -1.53 -26.00
CA LEU A 541 1.93 -0.31 -25.37
C LEU A 541 1.00 0.48 -26.31
N VAL A 542 1.35 0.56 -27.59
CA VAL A 542 0.62 1.32 -28.61
C VAL A 542 -0.23 0.36 -29.45
N ILE A 543 -1.41 -0.01 -28.94
CA ILE A 543 -2.31 -0.98 -29.60
C ILE A 543 -3.73 -0.43 -29.84
N SER A 544 -4.14 0.65 -29.17
CA SER A 544 -5.47 1.24 -29.38
C SER A 544 -5.53 1.94 -30.73
N PRO A 545 -6.59 1.72 -31.54
CA PRO A 545 -6.73 2.35 -32.85
C PRO A 545 -6.76 3.88 -32.79
N GLY A 546 -6.14 4.55 -33.74
CA GLY A 546 -6.25 6.00 -33.91
C GLY A 546 -5.44 6.87 -32.93
N ALA A 547 -4.71 6.26 -32.00
CA ALA A 547 -3.87 7.01 -31.08
C ALA A 547 -2.48 7.26 -31.70
N THR A 548 -1.99 8.49 -31.59
CA THR A 548 -0.61 8.81 -31.97
C THR A 548 0.32 8.25 -30.90
N PRO A 549 1.42 7.55 -31.26
CA PRO A 549 2.42 7.11 -30.30
C PRO A 549 2.95 8.33 -29.53
N VAL A 550 2.79 8.32 -28.21
CA VAL A 550 3.44 9.31 -27.37
C VAL A 550 4.92 8.91 -27.31
N GLN A 551 5.81 9.83 -27.65
CA GLN A 551 7.25 9.61 -27.46
C GLN A 551 7.49 9.30 -25.98
N PRO A 552 8.12 8.17 -25.62
CA PRO A 552 8.39 7.86 -24.22
C PRO A 552 9.21 9.00 -23.62
N SER A 553 8.70 9.67 -22.60
CA SER A 553 9.56 10.58 -21.84
C SER A 553 10.66 9.74 -21.19
N SER A 554 11.89 10.23 -21.12
CA SER A 554 13.01 9.55 -20.48
C SER A 554 12.73 9.17 -19.00
N LEU A 555 11.74 9.79 -18.37
CA LEU A 555 11.23 9.48 -17.04
C LEU A 555 10.25 8.30 -17.02
N ARG A 556 9.71 7.87 -18.18
CA ARG A 556 8.74 6.78 -18.29
C ARG A 556 9.37 5.46 -18.72
N THR A 557 10.56 5.50 -19.31
CA THR A 557 11.30 4.32 -19.80
C THR A 557 12.07 3.55 -18.72
N GLY A 558 12.04 3.99 -17.48
CA GLY A 558 12.84 3.42 -16.38
C GLY A 558 12.18 2.30 -15.59
N LEU A 559 10.96 1.88 -15.92
CA LEU A 559 10.37 0.72 -15.32
C LEU A 559 10.57 -0.49 -16.25
N ALA A 560 11.65 -1.22 -16.02
CA ALA A 560 11.46 -2.66 -16.00
C ALA A 560 10.30 -2.88 -15.02
N SER A 561 9.11 -3.16 -15.54
CA SER A 561 8.06 -3.68 -14.68
C SER A 561 8.68 -4.88 -14.01
N SER A 562 8.93 -4.80 -12.71
CA SER A 562 9.05 -6.01 -11.92
C SER A 562 7.94 -6.92 -12.42
N PRO A 563 8.16 -8.21 -12.64
CA PRO A 563 7.13 -9.15 -13.09
C PRO A 563 5.87 -9.10 -12.24
N ARG A 564 5.98 -8.46 -11.09
CA ARG A 564 4.89 -8.08 -10.21
C ARG A 564 5.24 -6.71 -9.67
N PRO A 565 4.69 -5.60 -10.24
CA PRO A 565 4.62 -4.37 -9.47
C PRO A 565 4.00 -4.80 -8.15
N GLY A 566 4.67 -4.48 -7.02
CA GLY A 566 4.15 -4.80 -5.72
C GLY A 566 2.71 -4.34 -5.70
N ARG A 567 1.77 -5.27 -5.88
CA ARG A 567 0.42 -5.06 -5.47
C ARG A 567 0.53 -5.04 -3.98
N ASP A 568 0.32 -3.88 -3.40
CA ASP A 568 0.18 -3.70 -1.96
C ASP A 568 -1.11 -4.37 -1.47
N ASP A 569 -1.55 -5.40 -2.19
CA ASP A 569 -2.82 -6.03 -2.07
C ASP A 569 -2.66 -7.34 -1.32
N LEU A 570 -3.20 -7.35 -0.14
CA LEU A 570 -3.85 -8.48 0.47
C LEU A 570 -3.04 -9.55 1.17
N LYS A 571 -3.15 -9.52 2.44
CA LYS A 571 -3.69 -10.65 3.20
C LYS A 571 -4.68 -10.13 4.22
N VAL A 572 -5.97 -10.26 3.89
CA VAL A 572 -6.91 -10.51 4.96
C VAL A 572 -6.44 -11.81 5.59
N ARG A 573 -5.74 -11.75 6.71
CA ARG A 573 -5.71 -12.88 7.62
C ARG A 573 -7.16 -13.03 8.08
N ALA A 574 -7.93 -13.85 7.36
CA ALA A 574 -9.06 -14.49 7.99
C ALA A 574 -8.49 -15.12 9.24
N GLY A 575 -8.89 -14.60 10.40
CA GLY A 575 -8.41 -15.09 11.67
C GLY A 575 -8.49 -16.60 11.69
N ARG A 576 -7.44 -17.22 12.22
CA ARG A 576 -7.51 -18.60 12.64
C ARG A 576 -8.60 -18.75 13.69
#